data_0018cadd618a4e1b39524c9919ab7874
#
_entry.id   0018cadd618a4e1b39524c9919ab7874
#
_cell.length_a   1.000
_cell.length_b   1.000
_cell.length_c   1.000
_cell.angle_alpha   90.00
_cell.angle_beta   90.00
_cell.angle_gamma   90.00
#
_symmetry.space_group_name_H-M   'P 1'
#
loop_
_entity.id
_entity.type
_entity.pdbx_description
1 polymer ?
#
loop_
_entity_poly.entity_id
_entity_poly.type
_entity_poly.pdbx_seq_one_letter_code
_entity_poly.pdbx_strand_id
1 'polypeptide(L)'
;MNTRSLFASVALLTLEFCTAQAQNAPESMRFFVTSMGLGKGGDLDGLAGADAHCQSLAAGVGAGTRTWHAYLSTQATAEAVNARDRIGRGPWYNAKATLIARDLDELHGMNMLTKETALTEKGAVVNGRGDTPNMHDILTGSQPDGKAFPPGNDMTCKNWTSSTVGSAMLGHSDRTGTTDDPRGKSWNSSHASRDCSQDGLKSTGGVGLFYCFATN
;
A
#
# COMPACT_ATOMS: atom_id res chain seq x y z
N MET A 1 42.05 26.94 64.89
CA MET A 1 41.31 27.53 63.77
C MET A 1 41.30 26.55 62.62
N ASN A 2 40.23 25.80 62.44
CA ASN A 2 40.10 24.77 61.41
C ASN A 2 39.16 25.30 60.29
N THR A 3 39.75 25.59 59.16
CA THR A 3 39.02 26.00 57.95
C THR A 3 38.64 24.72 57.19
N ARG A 4 37.33 24.40 57.14
CA ARG A 4 36.76 23.35 56.29
C ARG A 4 36.42 23.93 54.91
N SER A 5 37.12 23.49 53.88
CA SER A 5 36.76 23.78 52.48
C SER A 5 35.61 22.85 52.03
N LEU A 6 34.47 23.43 51.64
CA LEU A 6 33.39 22.73 50.95
C LEU A 6 33.70 22.70 49.43
N PHE A 7 33.89 21.51 48.90
CA PHE A 7 33.86 21.28 47.45
C PHE A 7 32.42 21.04 46.98
N ALA A 8 31.88 21.96 46.19
CA ALA A 8 30.62 21.77 45.51
C ALA A 8 30.87 21.01 44.19
N SER A 9 30.37 19.78 44.16
CA SER A 9 30.38 18.98 42.91
C SER A 9 29.20 19.40 42.02
N VAL A 10 29.49 19.99 40.87
CA VAL A 10 28.49 20.25 39.83
C VAL A 10 28.36 19.00 38.98
N ALA A 11 27.21 18.34 39.10
CA ALA A 11 26.84 17.22 38.22
C ALA A 11 26.31 17.78 36.90
N LEU A 12 27.06 17.58 35.81
CA LEU A 12 26.63 17.88 34.46
C LEU A 12 25.67 16.75 34.02
N LEU A 13 24.36 17.04 33.92
CA LEU A 13 23.42 16.16 33.26
C LEU A 13 23.60 16.33 31.73
N THR A 14 24.15 15.33 31.09
CA THR A 14 24.16 15.20 29.63
C THR A 14 22.80 14.67 29.19
N LEU A 15 21.98 15.48 28.52
CA LEU A 15 20.79 15.04 27.80
C LEU A 15 21.25 14.26 26.55
N GLU A 16 21.14 12.94 26.58
CA GLU A 16 21.29 12.12 25.38
C GLU A 16 20.02 12.28 24.51
N PHE A 17 20.12 13.04 23.43
CA PHE A 17 19.13 13.06 22.39
C PHE A 17 19.16 11.73 21.64
N CYS A 18 18.22 10.84 21.93
CA CYS A 18 17.98 9.64 21.15
C CYS A 18 17.39 10.07 19.78
N THR A 19 18.23 10.28 18.78
CA THR A 19 17.79 10.47 17.39
C THR A 19 17.31 9.12 16.90
N ALA A 20 15.99 8.96 16.78
CA ALA A 20 15.42 7.83 16.07
C ALA A 20 15.91 7.89 14.61
N GLN A 21 16.86 7.05 14.25
CA GLN A 21 17.28 6.89 12.86
C GLN A 21 16.13 6.25 12.10
N ALA A 22 15.61 6.96 11.10
CA ALA A 22 14.69 6.36 10.14
C ALA A 22 15.42 5.18 9.48
N GLN A 23 14.88 3.97 9.62
CA GLN A 23 15.44 2.81 8.96
C GLN A 23 15.20 2.97 7.47
N ASN A 24 16.29 3.11 6.69
CA ASN A 24 16.21 3.10 5.25
C ASN A 24 15.69 1.74 4.77
N ALA A 25 14.79 1.78 3.78
CA ALA A 25 14.32 0.56 3.13
C ALA A 25 15.50 -0.18 2.47
N PRO A 26 15.47 -1.53 2.44
CA PRO A 26 16.51 -2.30 1.75
C PRO A 26 16.56 -1.93 0.27
N GLU A 27 17.75 -1.93 -0.31
CA GLU A 27 17.96 -1.62 -1.74
C GLU A 27 17.13 -2.52 -2.67
N SER A 28 16.83 -3.74 -2.22
CA SER A 28 16.00 -4.69 -2.96
C SER A 28 14.51 -4.35 -2.94
N MET A 29 14.02 -3.43 -2.09
CA MET A 29 12.60 -3.13 -1.98
C MET A 29 12.05 -2.61 -3.32
N ARG A 30 11.02 -3.30 -3.83
CA ARG A 30 10.31 -2.99 -5.08
C ARG A 30 8.80 -3.13 -4.96
N PHE A 31 8.30 -3.38 -3.74
CA PHE A 31 6.88 -3.56 -3.44
C PHE A 31 6.58 -3.08 -2.03
N PHE A 32 5.44 -2.40 -1.87
CA PHE A 32 4.83 -2.14 -0.56
C PHE A 32 3.32 -1.86 -0.70
N VAL A 33 2.60 -1.94 0.43
CA VAL A 33 1.26 -1.39 0.61
C VAL A 33 1.42 0.01 1.18
N THR A 34 0.69 1.01 0.68
CA THR A 34 0.77 2.37 1.24
C THR A 34 0.43 2.36 2.73
N SER A 35 1.24 3.00 3.59
CA SER A 35 0.96 3.09 5.03
C SER A 35 -0.22 4.00 5.35
N MET A 36 -0.63 4.84 4.40
CA MET A 36 -1.78 5.72 4.46
C MET A 36 -2.37 5.93 3.06
N GLY A 37 -3.67 6.14 2.99
CA GLY A 37 -4.33 6.62 1.78
C GLY A 37 -4.32 8.15 1.70
N LEU A 38 -4.85 8.72 0.60
CA LEU A 38 -4.96 10.17 0.44
C LEU A 38 -6.06 10.81 1.30
N GLY A 39 -6.91 9.99 1.94
CA GLY A 39 -8.00 10.47 2.81
C GLY A 39 -9.23 11.00 2.06
N LYS A 40 -9.27 10.79 0.74
CA LYS A 40 -10.34 11.23 -0.15
C LYS A 40 -11.14 10.06 -0.75
N GLY A 41 -11.20 8.91 -0.05
CA GLY A 41 -11.84 7.71 -0.57
C GLY A 41 -11.15 7.18 -1.83
N GLY A 42 -11.91 6.98 -2.91
CA GLY A 42 -11.40 6.53 -4.21
C GLY A 42 -10.88 7.64 -5.12
N ASP A 43 -10.93 8.92 -4.68
CA ASP A 43 -10.30 10.03 -5.39
C ASP A 43 -8.81 10.10 -5.06
N LEU A 44 -7.99 9.62 -5.97
CA LEU A 44 -6.54 9.59 -5.87
C LEU A 44 -5.86 10.64 -6.77
N ASP A 45 -6.62 11.59 -7.31
CA ASP A 45 -6.20 12.50 -8.38
C ASP A 45 -5.76 11.72 -9.65
N GLY A 46 -6.51 10.64 -9.98
CA GLY A 46 -6.21 9.73 -11.08
C GLY A 46 -4.98 8.85 -10.84
N LEU A 47 -4.50 8.20 -11.89
CA LEU A 47 -3.29 7.37 -11.82
C LEU A 47 -2.04 8.20 -11.48
N ALA A 48 -1.96 9.42 -11.99
CA ALA A 48 -0.81 10.29 -11.76
C ALA A 48 -0.67 10.69 -10.28
N GLY A 49 -1.79 11.01 -9.62
CA GLY A 49 -1.79 11.31 -8.18
C GLY A 49 -1.44 10.09 -7.33
N ALA A 50 -1.96 8.91 -7.68
CA ALA A 50 -1.63 7.66 -7.01
C ALA A 50 -0.14 7.31 -7.16
N ASP A 51 0.46 7.49 -8.36
CA ASP A 51 1.88 7.27 -8.60
C ASP A 51 2.75 8.25 -7.80
N ALA A 52 2.37 9.52 -7.77
CA ALA A 52 3.06 10.53 -6.98
C ALA A 52 3.03 10.20 -5.48
N HIS A 53 1.92 9.64 -4.98
CA HIS A 53 1.81 9.18 -3.61
C HIS A 53 2.74 7.99 -3.32
N CYS A 54 2.78 6.97 -4.21
CA CYS A 54 3.74 5.87 -4.13
C CYS A 54 5.19 6.38 -4.09
N GLN A 55 5.52 7.30 -5.00
CA GLN A 55 6.86 7.89 -5.10
C GLN A 55 7.24 8.65 -3.82
N SER A 56 6.31 9.41 -3.26
CA SER A 56 6.52 10.17 -2.03
C SER A 56 6.76 9.27 -0.81
N LEU A 57 5.95 8.20 -0.64
CA LEU A 57 6.14 7.25 0.45
C LEU A 57 7.46 6.50 0.33
N ALA A 58 7.82 6.06 -0.87
CA ALA A 58 9.10 5.41 -1.14
C ALA A 58 10.29 6.35 -0.84
N ALA A 59 10.20 7.62 -1.24
CA ALA A 59 11.23 8.62 -0.95
C ALA A 59 11.40 8.83 0.56
N GLY A 60 10.31 8.81 1.32
CA GLY A 60 10.31 8.95 2.78
C GLY A 60 11.09 7.86 3.53
N VAL A 61 11.35 6.72 2.89
CA VAL A 61 12.14 5.59 3.45
C VAL A 61 13.44 5.33 2.67
N GLY A 62 13.90 6.30 1.87
CA GLY A 62 15.16 6.21 1.14
C GLY A 62 15.11 5.38 -0.17
N ALA A 63 13.92 4.97 -0.62
CA ALA A 63 13.74 4.20 -1.88
C ALA A 63 13.27 5.08 -3.05
N GLY A 64 13.40 6.40 -2.95
CA GLY A 64 12.92 7.36 -3.94
C GLY A 64 13.71 7.43 -5.24
N THR A 65 14.86 6.76 -5.35
CA THR A 65 15.67 6.70 -6.59
C THR A 65 15.05 5.80 -7.67
N ARG A 66 14.08 4.96 -7.30
CA ARG A 66 13.31 4.15 -8.23
C ARG A 66 12.06 4.88 -8.69
N THR A 67 11.53 4.50 -9.84
CA THR A 67 10.21 4.94 -10.31
C THR A 67 9.13 4.03 -9.73
N TRP A 68 8.17 4.60 -9.02
CA TRP A 68 7.10 3.87 -8.33
C TRP A 68 5.75 4.14 -8.97
N HIS A 69 5.02 3.06 -9.28
CA HIS A 69 3.66 3.13 -9.79
C HIS A 69 2.69 2.40 -8.86
N ALA A 70 1.49 2.96 -8.77
CA ALA A 70 0.36 2.30 -8.12
C ALA A 70 -0.17 1.15 -8.98
N TYR A 71 -0.46 0.00 -8.36
CA TYR A 71 -1.14 -1.13 -9.01
C TYR A 71 -2.64 -0.83 -9.13
N LEU A 72 -3.00 -0.04 -10.10
CA LEU A 72 -4.36 0.41 -10.35
C LEU A 72 -4.70 0.28 -11.83
N SER A 73 -5.84 -0.34 -12.16
CA SER A 73 -6.40 -0.30 -13.51
C SER A 73 -7.32 0.91 -13.68
N THR A 74 -7.56 1.31 -14.93
CA THR A 74 -8.64 2.22 -15.29
C THR A 74 -9.63 1.52 -16.21
N GLN A 75 -10.88 2.02 -16.24
CA GLN A 75 -11.86 1.62 -17.23
C GLN A 75 -12.07 2.78 -18.18
N ALA A 76 -11.76 2.60 -19.45
CA ALA A 76 -11.95 3.63 -20.46
C ALA A 76 -12.85 3.12 -21.58
N THR A 77 -13.51 4.05 -22.25
CA THR A 77 -14.29 3.74 -23.45
C THR A 77 -13.40 3.58 -24.69
N ALA A 78 -12.22 4.20 -24.71
CA ALA A 78 -11.27 4.15 -25.81
C ALA A 78 -10.03 3.32 -25.45
N GLU A 79 -9.37 3.60 -24.31
CA GLU A 79 -8.19 2.86 -23.85
C GLU A 79 -8.26 2.65 -22.35
N ALA A 80 -8.37 1.39 -21.95
CA ALA A 80 -8.23 1.00 -20.55
C ALA A 80 -6.75 0.76 -20.21
N VAL A 81 -6.33 1.17 -19.02
CA VAL A 81 -4.99 0.88 -18.50
C VAL A 81 -5.07 -0.34 -17.59
N ASN A 82 -4.26 -1.36 -17.86
CA ASN A 82 -4.14 -2.53 -17.00
C ASN A 82 -3.13 -2.28 -15.88
N ALA A 83 -3.46 -2.60 -14.66
CA ALA A 83 -2.52 -2.48 -13.53
C ALA A 83 -1.24 -3.29 -13.76
N ARG A 84 -1.35 -4.51 -14.30
CA ARG A 84 -0.22 -5.39 -14.59
C ARG A 84 0.81 -4.78 -15.55
N ASP A 85 0.39 -3.93 -16.47
CA ASP A 85 1.26 -3.37 -17.49
C ASP A 85 2.03 -2.14 -16.99
N ARG A 86 1.70 -1.64 -15.78
CA ARG A 86 2.28 -0.43 -15.20
C ARG A 86 3.43 -0.69 -14.23
N ILE A 87 3.57 -1.89 -13.72
CA ILE A 87 4.40 -2.21 -12.55
C ILE A 87 5.77 -2.82 -12.87
N GLY A 88 6.17 -2.86 -14.13
CA GLY A 88 7.42 -3.50 -14.55
C GLY A 88 7.29 -5.02 -14.64
N ARG A 89 8.42 -5.73 -14.51
CA ARG A 89 8.49 -7.18 -14.76
C ARG A 89 8.98 -8.00 -13.57
N GLY A 90 9.31 -7.36 -12.44
CA GLY A 90 9.87 -8.01 -11.25
C GLY A 90 11.39 -8.25 -11.34
N PRO A 91 11.99 -9.03 -10.43
CA PRO A 91 11.32 -9.53 -9.22
C PRO A 91 11.00 -8.43 -8.22
N TRP A 92 9.95 -8.64 -7.42
CA TRP A 92 9.52 -7.68 -6.39
C TRP A 92 9.75 -8.24 -4.99
N TYR A 93 10.37 -7.42 -4.16
CA TYR A 93 10.65 -7.70 -2.76
C TYR A 93 10.02 -6.63 -1.89
N ASN A 94 9.52 -7.00 -0.72
CA ASN A 94 8.95 -6.05 0.23
C ASN A 94 10.02 -5.30 1.04
N ALA A 95 9.58 -4.44 1.97
CA ALA A 95 10.44 -3.62 2.82
C ALA A 95 11.34 -4.42 3.80
N LYS A 96 11.20 -5.74 3.86
CA LYS A 96 12.08 -6.66 4.61
C LYS A 96 12.87 -7.59 3.70
N ALA A 97 13.01 -7.23 2.42
CA ALA A 97 13.70 -8.04 1.41
C ALA A 97 13.09 -9.45 1.21
N THR A 98 11.82 -9.65 1.57
CA THR A 98 11.11 -10.90 1.30
C THR A 98 10.56 -10.87 -0.12
N LEU A 99 10.79 -11.93 -0.89
CA LEU A 99 10.27 -12.07 -2.25
C LEU A 99 8.72 -12.10 -2.23
N ILE A 100 8.10 -11.30 -3.08
CA ILE A 100 6.66 -11.28 -3.31
C ILE A 100 6.30 -12.07 -4.57
N ALA A 101 7.01 -11.83 -5.66
CA ALA A 101 6.88 -12.57 -6.91
C ALA A 101 8.11 -12.31 -7.79
N ARG A 102 8.48 -13.30 -8.62
CA ARG A 102 9.61 -13.20 -9.54
C ARG A 102 9.26 -12.46 -10.82
N ASP A 103 8.00 -12.56 -11.24
CA ASP A 103 7.50 -12.01 -12.49
C ASP A 103 5.98 -11.80 -12.45
N LEU A 104 5.41 -11.32 -13.54
CA LEU A 104 3.97 -11.04 -13.67
C LEU A 104 3.10 -12.30 -13.57
N ASP A 105 3.57 -13.44 -14.07
CA ASP A 105 2.79 -14.68 -14.06
C ASP A 105 2.71 -15.24 -12.64
N GLU A 106 3.82 -15.21 -11.90
CA GLU A 106 3.83 -15.59 -10.49
C GLU A 106 3.02 -14.60 -9.65
N LEU A 107 3.10 -13.28 -9.91
CA LEU A 107 2.32 -12.28 -9.18
C LEU A 107 0.82 -12.50 -9.31
N HIS A 108 0.33 -12.84 -10.50
CA HIS A 108 -1.11 -13.07 -10.74
C HIS A 108 -1.52 -14.54 -10.56
N GLY A 109 -0.56 -15.43 -10.28
CA GLY A 109 -0.78 -16.85 -9.98
C GLY A 109 -0.52 -17.16 -8.51
N MET A 110 0.64 -17.76 -8.22
CA MET A 110 1.04 -18.22 -6.88
C MET A 110 2.08 -17.29 -6.25
N ASN A 111 1.68 -16.05 -5.97
CA ASN A 111 2.54 -15.08 -5.28
C ASN A 111 2.65 -15.36 -3.77
N MET A 112 3.60 -14.67 -3.12
CA MET A 112 3.89 -14.81 -1.69
C MET A 112 3.19 -13.75 -0.82
N LEU A 113 2.13 -13.08 -1.33
CA LEU A 113 1.37 -12.11 -0.55
C LEU A 113 0.54 -12.82 0.53
N THR A 114 0.78 -12.42 1.76
CA THR A 114 0.04 -12.79 2.97
C THR A 114 -0.02 -11.57 3.90
N LYS A 115 -0.70 -11.66 5.03
CA LYS A 115 -0.70 -10.60 6.05
C LYS A 115 0.71 -10.22 6.49
N GLU A 116 1.63 -11.20 6.58
CA GLU A 116 3.01 -11.01 7.06
C GLU A 116 3.94 -10.42 6.01
N THR A 117 3.58 -10.54 4.72
CA THR A 117 4.44 -10.12 3.61
C THR A 117 3.93 -8.88 2.87
N ALA A 118 2.63 -8.58 2.94
CA ALA A 118 2.02 -7.35 2.42
C ALA A 118 2.32 -6.17 3.36
N LEU A 119 3.60 -5.78 3.42
CA LEU A 119 4.11 -4.76 4.33
C LEU A 119 3.98 -3.36 3.73
N THR A 120 3.91 -2.37 4.61
CA THR A 120 4.01 -0.96 4.22
C THR A 120 5.45 -0.62 3.79
N GLU A 121 5.66 0.57 3.22
CA GLU A 121 7.00 1.08 2.89
C GLU A 121 7.92 1.14 4.10
N LYS A 122 7.35 1.23 5.32
CA LYS A 122 8.08 1.24 6.61
C LYS A 122 8.34 -0.16 7.17
N GLY A 123 7.93 -1.21 6.46
CA GLY A 123 8.05 -2.60 6.92
C GLY A 123 7.05 -2.99 8.03
N ALA A 124 6.01 -2.19 8.24
CA ALA A 124 4.93 -2.52 9.17
C ALA A 124 3.88 -3.42 8.50
N VAL A 125 3.30 -4.31 9.28
CA VAL A 125 2.16 -5.13 8.85
C VAL A 125 0.92 -4.24 8.73
N VAL A 126 0.16 -4.42 7.65
CA VAL A 126 -1.16 -3.78 7.49
C VAL A 126 -2.19 -4.57 8.30
N ASN A 127 -3.02 -3.87 9.05
CA ASN A 127 -4.10 -4.50 9.79
C ASN A 127 -5.00 -5.31 8.85
N GLY A 128 -5.19 -6.58 9.18
CA GLY A 128 -5.99 -7.52 8.41
C GLY A 128 -7.40 -7.69 8.97
N ARG A 129 -8.11 -8.65 8.40
CA ARG A 129 -9.41 -9.07 8.91
C ARG A 129 -9.28 -9.56 10.36
N GLY A 130 -10.11 -9.03 11.25
CA GLY A 130 -10.08 -9.31 12.70
C GLY A 130 -9.25 -8.34 13.51
N ASP A 131 -8.44 -7.50 12.90
CA ASP A 131 -7.77 -6.39 13.59
C ASP A 131 -8.69 -5.16 13.67
N THR A 132 -8.35 -4.22 14.55
CA THR A 132 -9.07 -2.97 14.73
C THR A 132 -8.12 -1.76 14.57
N PRO A 133 -8.33 -0.88 13.59
CA PRO A 133 -9.31 -0.99 12.50
C PRO A 133 -8.92 -2.09 11.50
N ASN A 134 -9.93 -2.69 10.82
CA ASN A 134 -9.68 -3.53 9.65
C ASN A 134 -9.25 -2.64 8.47
N MET A 135 -8.16 -3.00 7.77
CA MET A 135 -7.58 -2.20 6.69
C MET A 135 -7.15 -3.06 5.49
N HIS A 136 -7.65 -4.31 5.40
CA HIS A 136 -7.17 -5.29 4.43
C HIS A 136 -7.66 -5.07 3.00
N ASP A 137 -8.74 -4.29 2.81
CA ASP A 137 -9.27 -3.95 1.49
C ASP A 137 -8.37 -2.93 0.80
N ILE A 138 -7.74 -3.35 -0.27
CA ILE A 138 -6.77 -2.57 -1.04
C ILE A 138 -7.38 -2.20 -2.39
N LEU A 139 -7.33 -0.93 -2.77
CA LEU A 139 -7.80 -0.44 -4.06
C LEU A 139 -6.95 -1.03 -5.20
N THR A 140 -7.59 -1.56 -6.25
CA THR A 140 -6.92 -2.12 -7.41
C THR A 140 -7.62 -1.83 -8.74
N GLY A 141 -8.96 -1.85 -8.75
CA GLY A 141 -9.75 -1.70 -9.98
C GLY A 141 -9.48 -2.78 -11.02
N SER A 142 -8.94 -3.93 -10.62
CA SER A 142 -8.37 -4.93 -11.52
C SER A 142 -9.10 -6.26 -11.45
N GLN A 143 -9.14 -6.98 -12.57
CA GLN A 143 -9.49 -8.39 -12.64
C GLN A 143 -8.37 -9.25 -12.01
N PRO A 144 -8.60 -10.56 -11.71
CA PRO A 144 -7.59 -11.41 -11.08
C PRO A 144 -6.26 -11.49 -11.84
N ASP A 145 -6.29 -11.38 -13.17
CA ASP A 145 -5.11 -11.39 -14.04
C ASP A 145 -4.40 -10.02 -14.16
N GLY A 146 -4.88 -9.02 -13.41
CA GLY A 146 -4.32 -7.66 -13.39
C GLY A 146 -4.76 -6.78 -14.55
N LYS A 147 -5.69 -7.25 -15.39
CA LYS A 147 -6.26 -6.43 -16.46
C LYS A 147 -7.41 -5.56 -15.96
N ALA A 148 -7.70 -4.54 -16.74
CA ALA A 148 -8.85 -3.69 -16.54
C ALA A 148 -10.16 -4.45 -16.72
N PHE A 149 -11.20 -4.06 -16.01
CA PHE A 149 -12.56 -4.50 -16.30
C PHE A 149 -13.03 -3.91 -17.64
N PRO A 150 -13.87 -4.66 -18.39
CA PRO A 150 -14.50 -4.10 -19.59
C PRO A 150 -15.41 -2.91 -19.22
N PRO A 151 -15.77 -2.07 -20.19
CA PRO A 151 -16.76 -1.02 -19.98
C PRO A 151 -18.06 -1.58 -19.38
N GLY A 152 -18.65 -0.87 -18.42
CA GLY A 152 -19.86 -1.31 -17.71
C GLY A 152 -19.96 -0.68 -16.33
N ASN A 153 -20.23 -1.52 -15.31
CA ASN A 153 -20.23 -1.05 -13.93
C ASN A 153 -18.86 -0.48 -13.56
N ASP A 154 -18.86 0.70 -12.95
CA ASP A 154 -17.62 1.34 -12.50
C ASP A 154 -16.95 0.52 -11.39
N MET A 155 -15.72 0.10 -11.64
CA MET A 155 -14.85 -0.65 -10.72
C MET A 155 -13.57 0.11 -10.35
N THR A 156 -13.53 1.41 -10.66
CA THR A 156 -12.33 2.25 -10.57
C THR A 156 -12.59 3.62 -9.95
N CYS A 157 -13.76 3.85 -9.32
CA CYS A 157 -14.14 5.15 -8.80
C CYS A 157 -13.94 6.27 -9.83
N LYS A 158 -14.50 6.09 -11.04
CA LYS A 158 -14.33 7.00 -12.19
C LYS A 158 -12.84 7.24 -12.53
N ASN A 159 -12.11 6.14 -12.64
CA ASN A 159 -10.67 6.19 -12.91
C ASN A 159 -9.90 6.97 -11.84
N TRP A 160 -10.27 6.73 -10.57
CA TRP A 160 -9.62 7.28 -9.38
C TRP A 160 -9.78 8.79 -9.22
N THR A 161 -10.95 9.32 -9.65
CA THR A 161 -11.30 10.74 -9.55
C THR A 161 -12.61 10.97 -8.80
N SER A 162 -13.19 9.94 -8.17
CA SER A 162 -14.44 10.05 -7.41
C SER A 162 -14.22 9.71 -5.94
N SER A 163 -14.69 10.61 -5.07
CA SER A 163 -14.74 10.42 -3.61
C SER A 163 -16.16 10.16 -3.10
N THR A 164 -17.12 9.86 -3.98
CA THR A 164 -18.54 9.70 -3.62
C THR A 164 -19.20 8.56 -4.37
N VAL A 165 -19.47 8.73 -5.66
CA VAL A 165 -20.24 7.80 -6.49
C VAL A 165 -19.34 6.84 -7.26
N GLY A 166 -19.88 5.67 -7.61
CA GLY A 166 -19.17 4.58 -8.26
C GLY A 166 -18.76 3.50 -7.25
N SER A 167 -17.91 2.62 -7.67
CA SER A 167 -17.25 1.63 -6.82
C SER A 167 -15.84 1.35 -7.31
N ALA A 168 -15.03 0.70 -6.50
CA ALA A 168 -13.73 0.18 -6.88
C ALA A 168 -13.65 -1.31 -6.62
N MET A 169 -13.00 -2.08 -7.49
CA MET A 169 -12.59 -3.44 -7.17
C MET A 169 -11.50 -3.39 -6.11
N LEU A 170 -11.64 -4.21 -5.09
CA LEU A 170 -10.74 -4.34 -3.95
C LEU A 170 -10.08 -5.71 -3.93
N GLY A 171 -8.85 -5.78 -3.42
CA GLY A 171 -8.19 -7.02 -3.07
C GLY A 171 -7.92 -7.10 -1.58
N HIS A 172 -7.73 -8.30 -1.05
CA HIS A 172 -7.42 -8.52 0.36
C HIS A 172 -5.92 -8.73 0.56
N SER A 173 -5.24 -7.78 1.21
CA SER A 173 -3.79 -7.86 1.45
C SER A 173 -3.38 -9.05 2.33
N ASP A 174 -4.28 -9.50 3.21
CA ASP A 174 -4.10 -10.66 4.10
C ASP A 174 -4.64 -11.97 3.51
N ARG A 175 -5.24 -11.93 2.31
CA ARG A 175 -5.88 -13.05 1.62
C ARG A 175 -6.96 -13.76 2.45
N THR A 176 -7.66 -13.01 3.31
CA THR A 176 -8.67 -13.54 4.20
C THR A 176 -10.05 -13.02 3.80
N GLY A 177 -10.96 -13.92 3.46
CA GLY A 177 -12.36 -13.62 3.11
C GLY A 177 -13.34 -13.94 4.23
N THR A 178 -14.62 -13.69 3.98
CA THR A 178 -15.74 -14.10 4.88
C THR A 178 -16.12 -15.55 4.70
N THR A 179 -15.75 -16.16 3.58
CA THR A 179 -16.03 -17.53 3.18
C THR A 179 -14.79 -18.16 2.58
N ASP A 180 -14.82 -19.46 2.32
CA ASP A 180 -13.75 -20.18 1.61
C ASP A 180 -13.75 -19.95 0.10
N ASP A 181 -14.61 -19.09 -0.43
CA ASP A 181 -14.60 -18.70 -1.85
C ASP A 181 -13.20 -18.16 -2.23
N PRO A 182 -12.56 -18.71 -3.27
CA PRO A 182 -11.25 -18.24 -3.74
C PRO A 182 -11.20 -16.75 -4.05
N ARG A 183 -12.32 -16.13 -4.48
CA ARG A 183 -12.42 -14.68 -4.69
C ARG A 183 -12.17 -13.91 -3.40
N GLY A 184 -12.72 -14.36 -2.26
CA GLY A 184 -12.49 -13.76 -0.96
C GLY A 184 -11.01 -13.82 -0.50
N LYS A 185 -10.18 -14.64 -1.15
CA LYS A 185 -8.75 -14.78 -0.90
C LYS A 185 -7.89 -14.10 -1.97
N SER A 186 -8.51 -13.37 -2.91
CA SER A 186 -7.78 -12.67 -3.97
C SER A 186 -7.10 -11.41 -3.42
N TRP A 187 -5.80 -11.28 -3.66
CA TRP A 187 -5.04 -10.11 -3.25
C TRP A 187 -5.40 -8.84 -4.03
N ASN A 188 -5.95 -8.99 -5.25
CA ASN A 188 -6.21 -7.88 -6.18
C ASN A 188 -7.64 -7.79 -6.72
N SER A 189 -8.50 -8.82 -6.53
CA SER A 189 -9.82 -8.86 -7.15
C SER A 189 -10.81 -9.69 -6.31
N SER A 190 -11.16 -9.18 -5.13
CA SER A 190 -12.02 -9.88 -4.17
C SER A 190 -13.48 -9.47 -4.29
N HIS A 191 -13.79 -8.20 -4.08
CA HIS A 191 -15.14 -7.63 -4.18
C HIS A 191 -15.11 -6.13 -4.49
N ALA A 192 -16.25 -5.58 -4.91
CA ALA A 192 -16.38 -4.14 -5.08
C ALA A 192 -16.57 -3.44 -3.73
N SER A 193 -16.07 -2.21 -3.63
CA SER A 193 -16.41 -1.30 -2.51
C SER A 193 -17.90 -0.96 -2.51
N ARG A 194 -18.42 -0.50 -1.38
CA ARG A 194 -19.82 -0.04 -1.27
C ARG A 194 -20.07 1.19 -2.17
N ASP A 195 -19.18 2.14 -2.10
CA ASP A 195 -19.09 3.35 -2.93
C ASP A 195 -17.65 3.86 -2.92
N CYS A 196 -17.41 5.07 -3.45
CA CYS A 196 -16.08 5.66 -3.52
C CYS A 196 -15.77 6.62 -2.37
N SER A 197 -16.68 6.79 -1.40
CA SER A 197 -16.40 7.65 -0.26
C SER A 197 -15.43 6.99 0.74
N GLN A 198 -14.75 7.80 1.54
CA GLN A 198 -13.86 7.29 2.58
C GLN A 198 -14.61 6.39 3.57
N ASP A 199 -15.86 6.72 3.89
CA ASP A 199 -16.70 5.92 4.80
C ASP A 199 -17.25 4.66 4.10
N GLY A 200 -17.54 4.73 2.80
CA GLY A 200 -17.89 3.57 1.98
C GLY A 200 -16.77 2.54 1.95
N LEU A 201 -15.51 2.97 1.78
CA LEU A 201 -14.34 2.09 1.85
C LEU A 201 -14.16 1.49 3.25
N LYS A 202 -14.29 2.29 4.31
CA LYS A 202 -14.19 1.81 5.71
C LYS A 202 -15.25 0.77 6.04
N SER A 203 -16.44 0.90 5.47
CA SER A 203 -17.56 0.01 5.76
C SER A 203 -17.35 -1.44 5.29
N THR A 204 -16.40 -1.68 4.39
CA THR A 204 -16.03 -3.02 3.89
C THR A 204 -14.71 -3.53 4.46
N GLY A 205 -13.91 -2.68 5.08
CA GLY A 205 -12.63 -3.06 5.68
C GLY A 205 -11.42 -2.41 5.01
N GLY A 206 -11.63 -1.28 4.31
CA GLY A 206 -10.57 -0.51 3.67
C GLY A 206 -10.42 0.88 4.27
N VAL A 207 -9.34 1.55 3.94
CA VAL A 207 -9.09 2.95 4.30
C VAL A 207 -8.51 3.76 3.12
N GLY A 208 -8.61 3.21 1.90
CA GLY A 208 -8.09 3.84 0.69
C GLY A 208 -6.60 3.55 0.46
N LEU A 209 -6.09 2.41 0.95
CA LEU A 209 -4.74 1.94 0.66
C LEU A 209 -4.67 1.30 -0.73
N PHE A 210 -3.47 1.30 -1.33
CA PHE A 210 -3.18 0.63 -2.58
C PHE A 210 -1.75 0.09 -2.61
N TYR A 211 -1.47 -0.82 -3.53
CA TYR A 211 -0.14 -1.39 -3.72
C TYR A 211 0.72 -0.48 -4.58
N CYS A 212 2.00 -0.38 -4.22
CA CYS A 212 3.03 0.33 -4.97
C CYS A 212 4.12 -0.64 -5.43
N PHE A 213 4.52 -0.51 -6.69
CA PHE A 213 5.55 -1.33 -7.30
C PHE A 213 6.61 -0.44 -7.96
N ALA A 214 7.89 -0.80 -7.80
CA ALA A 214 8.96 -0.19 -8.57
C ALA A 214 9.03 -0.81 -9.96
N THR A 215 9.18 0.02 -10.98
CA THR A 215 9.18 -0.38 -12.40
C THR A 215 10.57 -0.71 -12.94
N ASN A 216 11.63 -0.33 -12.18
CA ASN A 216 13.06 -0.48 -12.54
C ASN A 216 13.88 -1.04 -11.37
#